data_f344b09ee72baeddaac7de95c544f723
#
_entry.id   f344b09ee72baeddaac7de95c544f723
#
_cell.length_a   1.000
_cell.length_b   1.000
_cell.length_c   1.000
_cell.angle_alpha   90.00
_cell.angle_beta   90.00
_cell.angle_gamma   90.00
#
_symmetry.space_group_name_H-M   'P 1'
#
loop_
_entity.id
_entity.type
_entity.pdbx_description
1 polymer ?
#
loop_
_entity_poly.entity_id
_entity_poly.type
_entity_poly.pdbx_seq_one_letter_code
_entity_poly.pdbx_strand_id
1 'polypeptide(L)'
;VFNSCNYIFIFDKFFYYELKQMGVRNVYYLPLAVNTERLDKLIGRQSKEDRQRFVADISFVGSMYHKNSYDDIKDKLPPYMKGYFDAAMLAQLNIYGDNIIDDLLTVDILKELSEIIDFRQGDRAFSDIRLVFESTFLGFKLANIERVSTLNRLSKTLRGHNTALYTDTIDSKLEGVDYRGAVAYMTHMPLVFNNSRINLNMTIRNIRTGIPLRVWDILGAGGFLLTNF
;
A
#
# COMPACT_ATOMS: atom_id res chain seq x y z
N VAL A 1 5.29 -3.42 -23.43
CA VAL A 1 5.61 -4.29 -24.55
C VAL A 1 6.72 -5.25 -24.13
N PHE A 2 6.40 -6.53 -24.09
CA PHE A 2 7.36 -7.57 -23.73
C PHE A 2 8.13 -7.99 -25.00
N ASN A 3 9.42 -7.75 -25.03
CA ASN A 3 10.28 -8.21 -26.11
C ASN A 3 11.41 -9.13 -25.58
N SER A 4 12.18 -9.74 -26.47
CA SER A 4 13.23 -10.68 -26.10
C SER A 4 14.40 -10.06 -25.29
N CYS A 5 14.50 -8.73 -25.27
CA CYS A 5 15.54 -8.01 -24.56
C CYS A 5 15.10 -7.60 -23.14
N ASN A 6 13.80 -7.73 -22.80
CA ASN A 6 13.31 -7.38 -21.49
C ASN A 6 13.44 -8.56 -20.54
N TYR A 7 14.07 -8.34 -19.40
CA TYR A 7 14.18 -9.27 -18.29
C TYR A 7 13.40 -8.70 -17.12
N ILE A 8 12.35 -9.40 -16.69
CA ILE A 8 11.40 -8.93 -15.70
C ILE A 8 11.57 -9.75 -14.43
N PHE A 9 11.83 -9.06 -13.31
CA PHE A 9 11.95 -9.67 -11.99
C PHE A 9 10.76 -9.26 -11.15
N ILE A 10 10.03 -10.23 -10.61
CA ILE A 10 8.80 -10.01 -9.85
C ILE A 10 8.88 -10.69 -8.50
N PHE A 11 8.55 -9.95 -7.44
CA PHE A 11 8.53 -10.47 -6.06
C PHE A 11 7.17 -11.05 -5.66
N ASP A 12 6.12 -10.81 -6.44
CA ASP A 12 4.78 -11.36 -6.22
C ASP A 12 4.55 -12.57 -7.13
N LYS A 13 4.31 -13.75 -6.53
CA LYS A 13 4.13 -15.00 -7.27
C LYS A 13 2.88 -14.99 -8.15
N PHE A 14 1.81 -14.30 -7.71
CA PHE A 14 0.59 -14.19 -8.49
C PHE A 14 0.91 -13.58 -9.86
N PHE A 15 1.52 -12.39 -9.90
CA PHE A 15 1.88 -11.73 -11.14
C PHE A 15 2.97 -12.45 -11.93
N TYR A 16 3.88 -13.17 -11.24
CA TYR A 16 4.84 -14.04 -11.93
C TYR A 16 4.14 -15.11 -12.77
N TYR A 17 3.15 -15.80 -12.19
CA TYR A 17 2.40 -16.84 -12.92
C TYR A 17 1.50 -16.24 -14.00
N GLU A 18 0.85 -15.12 -13.78
CA GLU A 18 0.07 -14.42 -14.81
C GLU A 18 0.93 -14.10 -16.03
N LEU A 19 2.07 -13.47 -15.85
CA LEU A 19 2.96 -13.14 -16.96
C LEU A 19 3.49 -14.39 -17.69
N LYS A 20 3.74 -15.48 -16.97
CA LYS A 20 4.08 -16.77 -17.60
C LYS A 20 2.95 -17.30 -18.47
N GLN A 21 1.72 -17.27 -17.99
CA GLN A 21 0.53 -17.70 -18.73
C GLN A 21 0.28 -16.82 -19.97
N MET A 22 0.59 -15.54 -19.90
CA MET A 22 0.56 -14.61 -21.03
C MET A 22 1.68 -14.83 -22.05
N GLY A 23 2.56 -15.82 -21.85
CA GLY A 23 3.65 -16.17 -22.75
C GLY A 23 4.90 -15.26 -22.63
N VAL A 24 5.03 -14.50 -21.55
CA VAL A 24 6.25 -13.70 -21.30
C VAL A 24 7.42 -14.63 -20.99
N ARG A 25 8.45 -14.64 -21.85
CA ARG A 25 9.56 -15.59 -21.75
C ARG A 25 10.52 -15.28 -20.61
N ASN A 26 10.96 -14.03 -20.55
CA ASN A 26 12.02 -13.60 -19.63
C ASN A 26 11.43 -13.00 -18.34
N VAL A 27 10.61 -13.76 -17.62
CA VAL A 27 10.10 -13.37 -16.31
C VAL A 27 10.63 -14.34 -15.24
N TYR A 28 11.10 -13.75 -14.14
CA TYR A 28 11.78 -14.45 -13.06
C TYR A 28 11.18 -14.06 -11.72
N TYR A 29 10.95 -15.03 -10.87
CA TYR A 29 10.57 -14.74 -9.48
C TYR A 29 11.81 -14.36 -8.69
N LEU A 30 11.78 -13.18 -8.07
CA LEU A 30 12.85 -12.68 -7.21
C LEU A 30 12.24 -11.99 -5.98
N PRO A 31 12.29 -12.64 -4.80
CA PRO A 31 11.81 -12.03 -3.57
C PRO A 31 12.54 -10.73 -3.25
N LEU A 32 11.86 -9.81 -2.59
CA LEU A 32 12.50 -8.64 -2.01
C LEU A 32 13.39 -9.06 -0.83
N ALA A 33 14.40 -8.24 -0.57
CA ALA A 33 15.35 -8.46 0.51
C ALA A 33 15.77 -7.12 1.13
N VAL A 34 16.39 -7.18 2.30
CA VAL A 34 16.96 -6.03 2.99
C VAL A 34 18.45 -6.21 3.25
N ASN A 35 19.21 -5.13 3.19
CA ASN A 35 20.63 -5.13 3.53
C ASN A 35 20.80 -4.90 5.04
N THR A 36 20.85 -5.99 5.80
CA THR A 36 20.95 -5.94 7.26
C THR A 36 22.26 -5.33 7.73
N GLU A 37 23.39 -5.61 7.06
CA GLU A 37 24.70 -5.04 7.42
C GLU A 37 24.67 -3.50 7.38
N ARG A 38 24.03 -2.91 6.37
CA ARG A 38 23.85 -1.46 6.27
C ARG A 38 22.98 -0.93 7.41
N LEU A 39 21.90 -1.64 7.74
CA LEU A 39 20.99 -1.22 8.80
C LEU A 39 21.63 -1.32 10.17
N ASP A 40 22.39 -2.39 10.46
CA ASP A 40 23.11 -2.56 11.71
C ASP A 40 24.13 -1.43 11.93
N LYS A 41 24.88 -1.05 10.88
CA LYS A 41 25.80 0.09 10.91
C LYS A 41 25.10 1.42 11.18
N LEU A 42 23.93 1.62 10.57
CA LEU A 42 23.14 2.84 10.75
C LEU A 42 22.59 2.93 12.18
N ILE A 43 21.98 1.86 12.66
CA ILE A 43 21.37 1.78 13.98
C ILE A 43 22.43 1.86 15.08
N GLY A 44 23.59 1.21 14.89
CA GLY A 44 24.69 1.27 15.84
C GLY A 44 25.31 2.67 15.99
N ARG A 45 25.08 3.58 15.03
CA ARG A 45 25.60 4.96 15.07
C ARG A 45 24.53 5.99 15.47
N GLN A 46 23.29 5.57 15.78
CA GLN A 46 22.25 6.50 16.16
C GLN A 46 22.60 7.28 17.44
N SER A 47 22.30 8.56 17.45
CA SER A 47 22.50 9.43 18.61
C SER A 47 21.43 9.20 19.70
N LYS A 48 21.63 9.79 20.89
CA LYS A 48 20.59 9.80 21.93
C LYS A 48 19.39 10.65 21.49
N GLU A 49 19.65 11.72 20.78
CA GLU A 49 18.64 12.63 20.20
C GLU A 49 17.79 11.90 19.17
N ASP A 50 18.39 11.07 18.29
CA ASP A 50 17.65 10.24 17.34
C ASP A 50 16.71 9.27 18.06
N ARG A 51 17.20 8.60 19.11
CA ARG A 51 16.40 7.69 19.90
C ARG A 51 15.19 8.40 20.53
N GLN A 52 15.40 9.57 21.11
CA GLN A 52 14.32 10.36 21.71
C GLN A 52 13.32 10.84 20.66
N ARG A 53 13.81 11.27 19.49
CA ARG A 53 12.99 11.78 18.39
C ARG A 53 12.06 10.71 17.80
N PHE A 54 12.55 9.47 17.66
CA PHE A 54 11.83 8.41 16.96
C PHE A 54 11.12 7.42 17.88
N VAL A 55 11.25 7.57 19.20
CA VAL A 55 10.52 6.70 20.14
C VAL A 55 9.01 6.83 19.97
N ALA A 56 8.33 5.67 19.88
CA ALA A 56 6.88 5.57 19.84
C ALA A 56 6.41 4.21 20.40
N ASP A 57 5.19 4.15 20.92
CA ASP A 57 4.57 2.88 21.26
C ASP A 57 4.16 2.13 19.98
N ILE A 58 3.49 2.84 19.07
CA ILE A 58 3.06 2.33 17.77
C ILE A 58 3.52 3.30 16.70
N SER A 59 4.06 2.80 15.60
CA SER A 59 4.39 3.62 14.45
C SER A 59 3.78 3.10 13.16
N PHE A 60 3.42 4.03 12.26
CA PHE A 60 3.12 3.75 10.87
C PHE A 60 3.93 4.70 9.98
N VAL A 61 4.66 4.13 9.02
CA VAL A 61 5.43 4.88 8.02
C VAL A 61 4.92 4.53 6.63
N GLY A 62 4.30 5.47 5.94
CA GLY A 62 3.79 5.24 4.59
C GLY A 62 2.81 6.29 4.10
N SER A 63 2.43 6.22 2.83
CA SER A 63 1.40 7.09 2.25
C SER A 63 0.03 6.84 2.90
N MET A 64 -0.77 7.88 3.05
CA MET A 64 -2.17 7.73 3.46
C MET A 64 -3.13 7.58 2.28
N TYR A 65 -2.67 7.77 1.05
CA TYR A 65 -3.50 7.77 -0.16
C TYR A 65 -4.75 8.66 -0.05
N HIS A 66 -4.65 9.76 0.72
CA HIS A 66 -5.74 10.72 0.94
C HIS A 66 -6.16 11.47 -0.34
N LYS A 67 -5.21 11.64 -1.26
CA LYS A 67 -5.48 12.04 -2.65
C LYS A 67 -5.44 10.79 -3.50
N ASN A 68 -6.58 10.41 -4.06
CA ASN A 68 -6.70 9.22 -4.89
C ASN A 68 -7.67 9.45 -6.03
N SER A 69 -7.44 8.76 -7.13
CA SER A 69 -8.19 8.95 -8.38
C SER A 69 -9.69 8.60 -8.25
N TYR A 70 -10.07 7.74 -7.29
CA TYR A 70 -11.49 7.44 -7.07
C TYR A 70 -12.25 8.66 -6.53
N ASP A 71 -11.66 9.38 -5.56
CA ASP A 71 -12.27 10.59 -5.01
C ASP A 71 -12.40 11.70 -6.06
N ASP A 72 -11.53 11.72 -7.08
CA ASP A 72 -11.57 12.70 -8.18
C ASP A 72 -12.73 12.45 -9.17
N ILE A 73 -13.21 11.20 -9.25
CA ILE A 73 -14.24 10.81 -10.22
C ILE A 73 -15.58 10.42 -9.60
N LYS A 74 -15.64 10.10 -8.31
CA LYS A 74 -16.84 9.52 -7.65
C LYS A 74 -18.11 10.33 -7.85
N ASP A 75 -17.99 11.66 -7.97
CA ASP A 75 -19.14 12.56 -8.16
C ASP A 75 -19.63 12.60 -9.63
N LYS A 76 -18.86 12.03 -10.55
CA LYS A 76 -19.24 11.82 -11.95
C LYS A 76 -19.92 10.47 -12.16
N LEU A 77 -19.77 9.55 -11.21
CA LEU A 77 -20.36 8.20 -11.30
C LEU A 77 -21.87 8.26 -11.06
N PRO A 78 -22.65 7.48 -11.81
CA PRO A 78 -24.07 7.27 -11.51
C PRO A 78 -24.26 6.75 -10.07
N PRO A 79 -25.38 7.11 -9.39
CA PRO A 79 -25.58 6.71 -7.99
C PRO A 79 -25.48 5.20 -7.75
N TYR A 80 -25.99 4.37 -8.67
CA TYR A 80 -25.91 2.92 -8.55
C TYR A 80 -24.46 2.41 -8.62
N MET A 81 -23.65 2.96 -9.53
CA MET A 81 -22.25 2.56 -9.72
C MET A 81 -21.40 2.98 -8.52
N LYS A 82 -21.63 4.18 -7.99
CA LYS A 82 -21.00 4.64 -6.74
C LYS A 82 -21.33 3.71 -5.58
N GLY A 83 -22.63 3.39 -5.37
CA GLY A 83 -23.04 2.45 -4.33
C GLY A 83 -22.46 1.06 -4.51
N TYR A 84 -22.34 0.59 -5.75
CA TYR A 84 -21.72 -0.68 -6.08
C TYR A 84 -20.22 -0.71 -5.68
N PHE A 85 -19.44 0.30 -6.04
CA PHE A 85 -18.02 0.37 -5.67
C PHE A 85 -17.82 0.58 -4.17
N ASP A 86 -18.65 1.39 -3.52
CA ASP A 86 -18.59 1.57 -2.07
C ASP A 86 -18.85 0.24 -1.34
N ALA A 87 -19.85 -0.55 -1.79
CA ALA A 87 -20.15 -1.87 -1.24
C ALA A 87 -19.01 -2.87 -1.51
N ALA A 88 -18.45 -2.88 -2.73
CA ALA A 88 -17.33 -3.73 -3.09
C ALA A 88 -16.10 -3.45 -2.22
N MET A 89 -15.76 -2.17 -2.00
CA MET A 89 -14.66 -1.78 -1.12
C MET A 89 -14.91 -2.18 0.34
N LEU A 90 -16.13 -2.00 0.86
CA LEU A 90 -16.48 -2.44 2.22
C LEU A 90 -16.38 -3.95 2.39
N ALA A 91 -16.80 -4.72 1.39
CA ALA A 91 -16.65 -6.18 1.39
C ALA A 91 -15.15 -6.57 1.40
N GLN A 92 -14.36 -5.96 0.51
CA GLN A 92 -12.93 -6.22 0.39
C GLN A 92 -12.14 -5.90 1.67
N LEU A 93 -12.55 -4.93 2.47
CA LEU A 93 -11.90 -4.62 3.76
C LEU A 93 -11.90 -5.82 4.72
N ASN A 94 -12.85 -6.73 4.58
CA ASN A 94 -12.98 -7.93 5.42
C ASN A 94 -12.36 -9.19 4.80
N ILE A 95 -11.79 -9.08 3.59
CA ILE A 95 -11.21 -10.21 2.87
C ILE A 95 -9.71 -9.97 2.72
N TYR A 96 -8.92 -10.93 3.20
CA TYR A 96 -7.46 -10.96 3.10
C TYR A 96 -7.03 -12.18 2.29
N GLY A 97 -5.92 -12.04 1.56
CA GLY A 97 -5.37 -13.11 0.72
C GLY A 97 -6.06 -13.28 -0.64
N ASP A 98 -7.10 -12.47 -0.91
CA ASP A 98 -7.77 -12.44 -2.20
C ASP A 98 -8.22 -11.01 -2.54
N ASN A 99 -8.48 -10.75 -3.82
CA ASN A 99 -8.98 -9.46 -4.31
C ASN A 99 -10.24 -9.66 -5.14
N ILE A 100 -11.40 -9.57 -4.48
CA ILE A 100 -12.70 -9.74 -5.11
C ILE A 100 -13.09 -8.56 -6.03
N ILE A 101 -12.40 -7.42 -5.94
CA ILE A 101 -12.71 -6.25 -6.77
C ILE A 101 -12.54 -6.57 -8.25
N ASP A 102 -11.52 -7.36 -8.59
CA ASP A 102 -11.26 -7.77 -9.97
C ASP A 102 -12.44 -8.53 -10.58
N ASP A 103 -13.01 -9.48 -9.84
CA ASP A 103 -14.17 -10.26 -10.26
C ASP A 103 -15.46 -9.41 -10.37
N LEU A 104 -15.56 -8.36 -9.59
CA LEU A 104 -16.70 -7.45 -9.58
C LEU A 104 -16.68 -6.43 -10.74
N LEU A 105 -15.54 -6.23 -11.39
CA LEU A 105 -15.42 -5.34 -12.55
C LEU A 105 -15.88 -6.05 -13.84
N THR A 106 -17.19 -6.18 -14.02
CA THR A 106 -17.76 -6.81 -15.21
C THR A 106 -17.51 -5.99 -16.49
N VAL A 107 -17.66 -6.64 -17.65
CA VAL A 107 -17.48 -5.98 -18.96
C VAL A 107 -18.39 -4.78 -19.13
N ASP A 108 -19.66 -4.87 -18.68
CA ASP A 108 -20.63 -3.79 -18.79
C ASP A 108 -20.25 -2.59 -17.91
N ILE A 109 -19.83 -2.85 -16.66
CA ILE A 109 -19.33 -1.81 -15.74
C ILE A 109 -18.09 -1.14 -16.32
N LEU A 110 -17.14 -1.91 -16.86
CA LEU A 110 -15.90 -1.36 -17.44
C LEU A 110 -16.20 -0.52 -18.70
N LYS A 111 -17.16 -0.92 -19.52
CA LYS A 111 -17.57 -0.16 -20.69
C LYS A 111 -18.13 1.20 -20.28
N GLU A 112 -19.12 1.22 -19.39
CA GLU A 112 -19.73 2.47 -18.90
C GLU A 112 -18.70 3.36 -18.20
N LEU A 113 -17.83 2.75 -17.37
CA LEU A 113 -16.77 3.46 -16.68
C LEU A 113 -15.78 4.11 -17.66
N SER A 114 -15.42 3.43 -18.76
CA SER A 114 -14.48 3.98 -19.76
C SER A 114 -15.01 5.25 -20.43
N GLU A 115 -16.34 5.35 -20.61
CA GLU A 115 -16.99 6.53 -21.15
C GLU A 115 -16.98 7.70 -20.14
N ILE A 116 -17.22 7.39 -18.84
CA ILE A 116 -17.28 8.41 -17.78
C ILE A 116 -15.90 9.05 -17.51
N ILE A 117 -14.82 8.23 -17.52
CA ILE A 117 -13.47 8.70 -17.21
C ILE A 117 -12.64 9.06 -18.46
N ASP A 118 -13.25 9.01 -19.66
CA ASP A 118 -12.57 9.20 -20.97
C ASP A 118 -11.28 8.36 -21.06
N PHE A 119 -11.36 7.10 -20.65
CA PHE A 119 -10.21 6.21 -20.68
C PHE A 119 -9.94 5.73 -22.10
N ARG A 120 -8.73 5.97 -22.58
CA ARG A 120 -8.25 5.47 -23.88
C ARG A 120 -7.02 4.62 -23.69
N GLN A 121 -7.18 3.34 -23.97
CA GLN A 121 -6.02 2.44 -23.99
C GLN A 121 -5.16 2.73 -25.22
N GLY A 122 -3.89 3.02 -25.01
CA GLY A 122 -2.94 3.14 -26.12
C GLY A 122 -2.69 1.79 -26.79
N ASP A 123 -2.51 1.78 -28.13
CA ASP A 123 -2.32 0.56 -28.96
C ASP A 123 -1.25 -0.42 -28.45
N ARG A 124 -0.31 0.06 -27.64
CA ARG A 124 0.79 -0.72 -27.08
C ARG A 124 0.80 -0.72 -25.55
N ALA A 125 -0.27 -0.23 -24.92
CA ALA A 125 -0.36 -0.21 -23.47
C ALA A 125 -0.69 -1.61 -22.94
N PHE A 126 0.05 -2.03 -21.91
CA PHE A 126 -0.23 -3.27 -21.18
C PHE A 126 -1.43 -3.10 -20.25
N SER A 127 -1.56 -1.91 -19.66
CA SER A 127 -2.63 -1.62 -18.69
C SER A 127 -3.94 -1.35 -19.43
N ASP A 128 -4.91 -2.19 -19.18
CA ASP A 128 -6.30 -1.96 -19.57
C ASP A 128 -7.06 -1.19 -18.48
N ILE A 129 -8.31 -0.82 -18.77
CA ILE A 129 -9.14 -0.08 -17.83
C ILE A 129 -9.39 -0.87 -16.54
N ARG A 130 -9.54 -2.22 -16.61
CA ARG A 130 -9.75 -3.07 -15.44
C ARG A 130 -8.59 -2.94 -14.46
N LEU A 131 -7.37 -3.19 -14.94
CA LEU A 131 -6.16 -3.14 -14.11
C LEU A 131 -5.95 -1.74 -13.51
N VAL A 132 -6.15 -0.69 -14.30
CA VAL A 132 -5.98 0.69 -13.81
C VAL A 132 -7.04 1.03 -12.75
N PHE A 133 -8.30 0.67 -13.00
CA PHE A 133 -9.38 1.00 -12.07
C PHE A 133 -9.28 0.18 -10.78
N GLU A 134 -9.04 -1.11 -10.88
CA GLU A 134 -8.81 -1.98 -9.71
C GLU A 134 -7.66 -1.46 -8.85
N SER A 135 -6.49 -1.25 -9.46
CA SER A 135 -5.26 -0.98 -8.70
C SER A 135 -5.13 0.48 -8.26
N THR A 136 -5.39 1.43 -9.16
CA THR A 136 -5.11 2.85 -8.93
C THR A 136 -6.31 3.58 -8.32
N PHE A 137 -7.52 3.31 -8.81
CA PHE A 137 -8.72 3.97 -8.29
C PHE A 137 -9.19 3.30 -7.00
N LEU A 138 -9.66 2.06 -7.10
CA LEU A 138 -10.24 1.36 -5.95
C LEU A 138 -9.19 0.90 -4.96
N GLY A 139 -8.05 0.38 -5.42
CA GLY A 139 -6.99 -0.12 -4.56
C GLY A 139 -6.38 0.96 -3.66
N PHE A 140 -6.11 2.16 -4.17
CA PHE A 140 -5.61 3.26 -3.35
C PHE A 140 -6.69 3.84 -2.43
N LYS A 141 -7.94 3.91 -2.90
CA LYS A 141 -9.07 4.33 -2.05
C LYS A 141 -9.27 3.37 -0.89
N LEU A 142 -9.25 2.07 -1.17
CA LEU A 142 -9.36 1.02 -0.16
C LEU A 142 -8.23 1.11 0.87
N ALA A 143 -6.98 1.31 0.41
CA ALA A 143 -5.84 1.50 1.30
C ALA A 143 -5.99 2.76 2.18
N ASN A 144 -6.54 3.85 1.65
CA ASN A 144 -6.87 5.04 2.45
C ASN A 144 -7.89 4.72 3.55
N ILE A 145 -9.00 4.07 3.20
CA ILE A 145 -10.06 3.71 4.16
C ILE A 145 -9.49 2.82 5.27
N GLU A 146 -8.73 1.78 4.92
CA GLU A 146 -8.13 0.85 5.88
C GLU A 146 -7.16 1.57 6.83
N ARG A 147 -6.25 2.41 6.28
CA ARG A 147 -5.25 3.12 7.08
C ARG A 147 -5.86 4.12 8.02
N VAL A 148 -6.81 4.93 7.55
CA VAL A 148 -7.53 5.90 8.40
C VAL A 148 -8.33 5.18 9.50
N SER A 149 -9.10 4.15 9.14
CA SER A 149 -9.93 3.42 10.11
C SER A 149 -9.08 2.70 11.17
N THR A 150 -7.98 2.07 10.75
CA THR A 150 -7.06 1.36 11.66
C THR A 150 -6.37 2.32 12.62
N LEU A 151 -5.79 3.41 12.11
CA LEU A 151 -5.09 4.38 12.95
C LEU A 151 -6.04 5.07 13.93
N ASN A 152 -7.23 5.48 13.48
CA ASN A 152 -8.26 6.06 14.35
C ASN A 152 -8.74 5.06 15.44
N ARG A 153 -8.89 3.79 15.07
CA ARG A 153 -9.26 2.76 16.02
C ARG A 153 -8.19 2.54 17.09
N LEU A 154 -6.92 2.47 16.67
CA LEU A 154 -5.79 2.29 17.60
C LEU A 154 -5.66 3.49 18.55
N SER A 155 -5.67 4.72 18.05
CA SER A 155 -5.56 5.91 18.89
C SER A 155 -6.71 6.06 19.90
N LYS A 156 -7.93 5.64 19.53
CA LYS A 156 -9.10 5.66 20.40
C LYS A 156 -9.09 4.54 21.46
N THR A 157 -8.62 3.34 21.07
CA THR A 157 -8.67 2.15 21.92
C THR A 157 -7.50 2.10 22.90
N LEU A 158 -6.31 2.46 22.45
CA LEU A 158 -5.07 2.39 23.23
C LEU A 158 -4.73 3.76 23.85
N ARG A 159 -5.67 4.28 24.64
CA ARG A 159 -5.49 5.57 25.33
C ARG A 159 -4.26 5.50 26.24
N GLY A 160 -3.42 6.54 26.16
CA GLY A 160 -2.16 6.62 26.90
C GLY A 160 -0.96 6.03 26.17
N HIS A 161 -1.16 5.43 25.00
CA HIS A 161 -0.10 5.01 24.09
C HIS A 161 0.01 5.94 22.89
N ASN A 162 1.24 6.26 22.50
CA ASN A 162 1.50 7.14 21.37
C ASN A 162 1.44 6.34 20.06
N THR A 163 0.58 6.78 19.13
CA THR A 163 0.51 6.27 17.76
C THR A 163 1.14 7.30 16.82
N ALA A 164 2.41 7.11 16.48
CA ALA A 164 3.17 7.99 15.61
C ALA A 164 2.92 7.70 14.14
N LEU A 165 2.58 8.73 13.38
CA LEU A 165 2.37 8.67 11.93
C LEU A 165 3.46 9.42 11.19
N TYR A 166 4.16 8.72 10.30
CA TYR A 166 5.14 9.30 9.39
C TYR A 166 4.65 9.20 7.95
N THR A 167 4.20 10.34 7.44
CA THR A 167 3.70 10.50 6.07
C THR A 167 4.00 11.91 5.58
N ASP A 168 3.99 12.14 4.29
CA ASP A 168 4.22 13.45 3.68
C ASP A 168 3.08 14.43 3.97
N THR A 169 1.84 13.94 3.96
CA THR A 169 0.66 14.77 4.18
C THR A 169 -0.34 14.05 5.07
N ILE A 170 -0.86 14.76 6.08
CA ILE A 170 -1.88 14.22 6.99
C ILE A 170 -3.24 14.15 6.29
N ASP A 171 -3.99 13.07 6.52
CA ASP A 171 -5.39 12.98 6.15
C ASP A 171 -6.25 13.67 7.22
N SER A 172 -7.13 14.58 6.80
CA SER A 172 -8.00 15.35 7.72
C SER A 172 -8.98 14.50 8.53
N LYS A 173 -9.18 13.23 8.15
CA LYS A 173 -10.03 12.27 8.86
C LYS A 173 -9.34 11.57 10.03
N LEU A 174 -8.05 11.82 10.23
CA LEU A 174 -7.29 11.21 11.32
C LEU A 174 -7.54 11.95 12.62
N GLU A 175 -7.75 11.17 13.69
CA GLU A 175 -8.03 11.65 15.03
C GLU A 175 -7.09 11.03 16.07
N GLY A 176 -6.48 11.86 16.91
CA GLY A 176 -5.65 11.40 18.02
C GLY A 176 -4.35 10.70 17.63
N VAL A 177 -3.88 10.91 16.42
CA VAL A 177 -2.63 10.36 15.88
C VAL A 177 -1.53 11.43 15.98
N ASP A 178 -0.35 11.05 16.44
CA ASP A 178 0.82 11.91 16.52
C ASP A 178 1.51 12.02 15.16
N TYR A 179 1.14 13.06 14.40
CA TYR A 179 1.71 13.32 13.07
C TYR A 179 3.11 13.92 13.17
N ARG A 180 4.09 13.23 12.61
CA ARG A 180 5.52 13.58 12.67
C ARG A 180 6.15 13.94 11.32
N GLY A 181 5.36 14.08 10.27
CA GLY A 181 5.86 14.38 8.92
C GLY A 181 6.53 13.20 8.23
N ALA A 182 7.10 13.44 7.06
CA ALA A 182 7.82 12.43 6.31
C ALA A 182 9.21 12.16 6.90
N VAL A 183 9.71 10.94 6.69
CA VAL A 183 11.07 10.55 7.07
C VAL A 183 11.85 10.05 5.86
N ALA A 184 13.15 10.35 5.83
CA ALA A 184 14.02 9.88 4.77
C ALA A 184 14.18 8.35 4.82
N TYR A 185 13.90 7.69 3.69
CA TYR A 185 13.89 6.23 3.55
C TYR A 185 15.21 5.59 4.01
N MET A 186 16.35 6.11 3.53
CA MET A 186 17.65 5.47 3.74
C MET A 186 18.27 5.74 5.12
N THR A 187 17.86 6.79 5.83
CA THR A 187 18.53 7.25 7.05
C THR A 187 17.61 7.27 8.27
N HIS A 188 16.42 7.81 8.17
CA HIS A 188 15.54 8.01 9.33
C HIS A 188 14.51 6.91 9.51
N MET A 189 13.97 6.38 8.41
CA MET A 189 12.93 5.35 8.49
C MET A 189 13.38 4.09 9.27
N PRO A 190 14.62 3.55 9.08
CA PRO A 190 15.09 2.44 9.91
C PRO A 190 15.19 2.78 11.40
N LEU A 191 15.51 4.06 11.74
CA LEU A 191 15.55 4.50 13.13
C LEU A 191 14.14 4.56 13.75
N VAL A 192 13.13 4.96 12.99
CA VAL A 192 11.73 4.86 13.43
C VAL A 192 11.40 3.43 13.80
N PHE A 193 11.71 2.47 12.90
CA PHE A 193 11.38 1.06 13.14
C PHE A 193 12.12 0.45 14.32
N ASN A 194 13.37 0.84 14.51
CA ASN A 194 14.17 0.35 15.64
C ASN A 194 13.74 0.93 16.99
N ASN A 195 13.23 2.17 17.00
CA ASN A 195 12.87 2.86 18.25
C ASN A 195 11.37 2.81 18.59
N SER A 196 10.53 2.23 17.72
CA SER A 196 9.12 1.99 17.99
C SER A 196 8.89 0.61 18.56
N ARG A 197 7.99 0.48 19.54
CA ARG A 197 7.67 -0.83 20.16
C ARG A 197 6.93 -1.74 19.19
N ILE A 198 5.99 -1.17 18.41
CA ILE A 198 5.20 -1.89 17.39
C ILE A 198 5.22 -1.07 16.12
N ASN A 199 5.57 -1.71 15.02
CA ASN A 199 5.56 -1.08 13.70
C ASN A 199 4.46 -1.70 12.84
N LEU A 200 3.54 -0.86 12.38
CA LEU A 200 2.44 -1.30 11.54
C LEU A 200 2.86 -1.40 10.09
N ASN A 201 2.49 -2.50 9.45
CA ASN A 201 2.46 -2.61 8.01
C ASN A 201 1.02 -2.88 7.55
N MET A 202 0.48 -1.99 6.74
CA MET A 202 -0.83 -2.15 6.10
C MET A 202 -0.60 -2.34 4.60
N THR A 203 -0.49 -3.60 4.19
CA THR A 203 -0.27 -4.01 2.80
C THR A 203 -1.48 -3.63 1.96
N ILE A 204 -1.25 -2.98 0.83
CA ILE A 204 -2.31 -2.67 -0.12
C ILE A 204 -2.73 -3.93 -0.89
N ARG A 205 -3.99 -4.01 -1.30
CA ARG A 205 -4.55 -5.20 -1.98
C ARG A 205 -3.94 -5.47 -3.36
N ASN A 206 -3.22 -4.51 -3.92
CA ASN A 206 -2.45 -4.70 -5.15
C ASN A 206 -1.32 -5.73 -5.01
N ILE A 207 -0.83 -5.97 -3.80
CA ILE A 207 0.10 -7.07 -3.50
C ILE A 207 -0.74 -8.28 -3.11
N ARG A 208 -0.69 -9.34 -3.93
CA ARG A 208 -1.55 -10.53 -3.80
C ARG A 208 -0.90 -11.62 -2.94
N THR A 209 0.33 -11.99 -3.28
CA THR A 209 1.07 -13.11 -2.64
C THR A 209 2.51 -12.74 -2.30
N GLY A 210 2.94 -11.53 -2.65
CA GLY A 210 4.29 -11.04 -2.38
C GLY A 210 4.43 -10.48 -0.96
N ILE A 211 5.60 -10.64 -0.36
CA ILE A 211 5.93 -9.95 0.89
C ILE A 211 6.39 -8.53 0.55
N PRO A 212 5.67 -7.48 0.99
CA PRO A 212 6.02 -6.11 0.65
C PRO A 212 7.35 -5.67 1.27
N LEU A 213 8.04 -4.75 0.62
CA LEU A 213 9.34 -4.25 1.06
C LEU A 213 9.33 -3.71 2.50
N ARG A 214 8.23 -3.11 2.93
CA ARG A 214 8.05 -2.58 4.28
C ARG A 214 8.22 -3.64 5.38
N VAL A 215 7.80 -4.87 5.14
CA VAL A 215 8.01 -6.00 6.06
C VAL A 215 9.52 -6.22 6.26
N TRP A 216 10.28 -6.25 5.18
CA TRP A 216 11.73 -6.42 5.23
C TRP A 216 12.43 -5.22 5.87
N ASP A 217 11.97 -4.00 5.59
CA ASP A 217 12.49 -2.78 6.22
C ASP A 217 12.34 -2.81 7.74
N ILE A 218 11.16 -3.19 8.24
CA ILE A 218 10.88 -3.27 9.68
C ILE A 218 11.72 -4.35 10.34
N LEU A 219 11.67 -5.58 9.82
CA LEU A 219 12.40 -6.72 10.38
C LEU A 219 13.91 -6.51 10.31
N GLY A 220 14.41 -6.00 9.18
CA GLY A 220 15.82 -5.70 8.99
C GLY A 220 16.35 -4.59 9.91
N ALA A 221 15.50 -3.67 10.36
CA ALA A 221 15.83 -2.67 11.36
C ALA A 221 15.71 -3.19 12.81
N GLY A 222 15.39 -4.47 13.03
CA GLY A 222 15.15 -5.06 14.34
C GLY A 222 13.84 -4.64 14.99
N GLY A 223 12.89 -4.11 14.21
CA GLY A 223 11.59 -3.67 14.68
C GLY A 223 10.60 -4.83 14.85
N PHE A 224 9.69 -4.71 15.82
CA PHE A 224 8.56 -5.63 15.94
C PHE A 224 7.48 -5.25 14.92
N LEU A 225 7.10 -6.21 14.07
CA LEU A 225 6.15 -6.03 13.00
C LEU A 225 4.75 -6.50 13.40
N LEU A 226 3.75 -5.66 13.16
CA LEU A 226 2.34 -6.04 13.12
C LEU A 226 1.78 -5.72 11.73
N THR A 227 1.30 -6.74 11.03
CA THR A 227 0.81 -6.62 9.65
C THR A 227 -0.61 -7.15 9.50
N ASN A 228 -1.34 -6.60 8.54
CA ASN A 228 -2.68 -7.07 8.15
C ASN A 228 -2.63 -8.32 7.24
N PHE A 229 -1.45 -8.65 6.71
CA PHE A 229 -1.29 -9.76 5.77
C PHE A 229 0.15 -10.28 5.84
#